data_37976a3266549540c9ebd18e9d778bea
#
_entry.id   37976a3266549540c9ebd18e9d778bea
#
_cell.length_a   1.000
_cell.length_b   1.000
_cell.length_c   1.000
_cell.angle_alpha   90.00
_cell.angle_beta   90.00
_cell.angle_gamma   90.00
#
_symmetry.space_group_name_H-M   'P 1'
#
loop_
_entity.id
_entity.type
_entity.pdbx_description
1 polymer ?
#
loop_
_entity_poly.entity_id
_entity_poly.type
_entity_poly.pdbx_seq_one_letter_code
_entity_poly.pdbx_strand_id
1 'polypeptide(L)'
;MKRKIEQSIDTITGVLSKWNDVDTIVLLESGEDFYDPYFFISVDCYCTGAIPPSHTRRDLFPGAVAFESLHASRKDRFLMRDIPFRIEYKDQSYFDSLLHTGEAPEGAFRDTGTYMLYRLRHGRVVFKRSDWIDEARKDLDALNQDFWNMLRTAFQARMEHFLGDLHAAIAREDQLFYLISSSGFIRTACSVLFVINHRFEPSGRLLAAETRELRTLPDSFLGRFDSFLRTNPSLKPSQKGEVANLLARSIVAL
;
A
#
# COMPACT_ATOMS: atom_id res chain seq x y z
N MET A 1 24.46 -12.78 -1.46
CA MET A 1 23.03 -12.60 -1.16
C MET A 1 22.18 -12.50 -2.44
N LYS A 2 22.47 -11.61 -3.37
CA LYS A 2 21.69 -11.39 -4.62
C LYS A 2 21.36 -12.68 -5.39
N ARG A 3 22.36 -13.56 -5.65
CA ARG A 3 22.16 -14.86 -6.32
C ARG A 3 21.19 -15.79 -5.55
N LYS A 4 21.24 -15.78 -4.22
CA LYS A 4 20.37 -16.61 -3.36
C LYS A 4 18.91 -16.12 -3.45
N ILE A 5 18.71 -14.81 -3.54
CA ILE A 5 17.39 -14.19 -3.75
C ILE A 5 16.82 -14.59 -5.11
N GLU A 6 17.59 -14.41 -6.18
CA GLU A 6 17.17 -14.77 -7.54
C GLU A 6 16.77 -16.25 -7.63
N GLN A 7 17.60 -17.16 -7.10
CA GLN A 7 17.28 -18.58 -7.07
C GLN A 7 16.01 -18.91 -6.27
N SER A 8 15.73 -18.16 -5.20
CA SER A 8 14.50 -18.36 -4.41
C SER A 8 13.29 -17.84 -5.17
N ILE A 9 13.42 -16.71 -5.85
CA ILE A 9 12.38 -16.16 -6.74
C ILE A 9 12.07 -17.17 -7.86
N ASP A 10 13.09 -17.69 -8.54
CA ASP A 10 12.91 -18.68 -9.61
C ASP A 10 12.20 -19.94 -9.11
N THR A 11 12.57 -20.42 -7.90
CA THR A 11 11.91 -21.56 -7.29
C THR A 11 10.42 -21.30 -7.04
N ILE A 12 10.09 -20.17 -6.43
CA ILE A 12 8.71 -19.80 -6.12
C ILE A 12 7.90 -19.56 -7.41
N THR A 13 8.47 -18.83 -8.35
CA THR A 13 7.84 -18.61 -9.67
C THR A 13 7.59 -19.92 -10.39
N GLY A 14 8.55 -20.85 -10.35
CA GLY A 14 8.42 -22.17 -10.96
C GLY A 14 7.35 -23.06 -10.31
N VAL A 15 7.02 -22.84 -9.03
CA VAL A 15 5.90 -23.52 -8.36
C VAL A 15 4.58 -22.88 -8.77
N LEU A 16 4.47 -21.56 -8.62
CA LEU A 16 3.24 -20.82 -8.86
C LEU A 16 2.79 -20.88 -10.32
N SER A 17 3.71 -20.80 -11.26
CA SER A 17 3.41 -20.86 -12.71
C SER A 17 2.80 -22.18 -13.19
N LYS A 18 2.92 -23.24 -12.39
CA LYS A 18 2.28 -24.55 -12.68
C LYS A 18 0.80 -24.60 -12.29
N TRP A 19 0.33 -23.64 -11.49
CA TRP A 19 -1.09 -23.58 -11.15
C TRP A 19 -1.86 -22.98 -12.32
N ASN A 20 -2.87 -23.73 -12.81
CA ASN A 20 -3.59 -23.35 -14.03
C ASN A 20 -4.25 -21.97 -13.94
N ASP A 21 -4.76 -21.62 -12.76
CA ASP A 21 -5.46 -20.36 -12.52
C ASP A 21 -4.53 -19.19 -12.20
N VAL A 22 -3.21 -19.40 -12.16
CA VAL A 22 -2.23 -18.31 -12.03
C VAL A 22 -1.94 -17.74 -13.40
N ASP A 23 -2.27 -16.48 -13.57
CA ASP A 23 -1.99 -15.75 -14.81
C ASP A 23 -0.70 -14.94 -14.73
N THR A 24 -0.57 -14.12 -13.70
CA THR A 24 0.57 -13.19 -13.58
C THR A 24 1.19 -13.23 -12.18
N ILE A 25 2.52 -13.21 -12.13
CA ILE A 25 3.29 -13.12 -10.88
C ILE A 25 4.13 -11.85 -10.93
N VAL A 26 3.98 -11.03 -9.91
CA VAL A 26 4.63 -9.74 -9.79
C VAL A 26 5.41 -9.65 -8.48
N LEU A 27 6.63 -9.16 -8.56
CA LEU A 27 7.46 -8.88 -7.39
C LEU A 27 7.44 -7.40 -7.07
N LEU A 28 7.25 -7.09 -5.77
CA LEU A 28 7.57 -5.78 -5.25
C LEU A 28 8.90 -5.86 -4.50
N GLU A 29 9.89 -5.23 -5.03
CA GLU A 29 11.16 -5.07 -4.35
C GLU A 29 10.97 -4.04 -3.23
N SER A 30 10.99 -4.51 -1.98
CA SER A 30 11.16 -3.61 -0.85
C SER A 30 12.63 -3.21 -0.83
N GLY A 31 12.94 -2.00 -1.30
CA GLY A 31 14.24 -1.35 -1.25
C GLY A 31 15.51 -2.21 -1.26
N GLU A 32 16.57 -1.71 -1.81
CA GLU A 32 17.86 -2.41 -1.94
C GLU A 32 18.56 -2.71 -0.60
N ASP A 33 17.94 -2.38 0.53
CA ASP A 33 18.55 -2.55 1.84
C ASP A 33 18.35 -3.98 2.37
N PHE A 34 19.20 -4.89 1.87
CA PHE A 34 19.29 -6.28 2.35
C PHE A 34 19.75 -6.38 3.82
N TYR A 35 20.12 -5.29 4.44
CA TYR A 35 20.50 -5.22 5.84
C TYR A 35 19.34 -4.80 6.74
N ASP A 36 18.18 -4.41 6.16
CA ASP A 36 16.97 -4.19 6.94
C ASP A 36 16.55 -5.52 7.61
N PRO A 37 16.55 -5.61 8.95
CA PRO A 37 16.12 -6.82 9.66
C PRO A 37 14.66 -7.19 9.38
N TYR A 38 13.89 -6.26 8.84
CA TYR A 38 12.50 -6.45 8.43
C TYR A 38 12.34 -6.66 6.92
N PHE A 39 13.44 -6.90 6.21
CA PHE A 39 13.41 -7.21 4.77
C PHE A 39 12.53 -8.44 4.50
N PHE A 40 11.75 -8.37 3.46
CA PHE A 40 11.01 -9.50 2.89
C PHE A 40 10.73 -9.25 1.41
N ILE A 41 10.61 -10.34 0.67
CA ILE A 41 10.18 -10.28 -0.73
C ILE A 41 8.66 -10.41 -0.77
N SER A 42 8.01 -9.42 -1.36
CA SER A 42 6.56 -9.41 -1.55
C SER A 42 6.22 -9.84 -2.97
N VAL A 43 5.36 -10.86 -3.07
CA VAL A 43 4.91 -11.44 -4.32
C VAL A 43 3.41 -11.24 -4.44
N ASP A 44 2.94 -10.65 -5.54
CA ASP A 44 1.53 -10.66 -5.93
C ASP A 44 1.31 -11.72 -7.00
N CYS A 45 0.39 -12.61 -6.73
CA CYS A 45 -0.01 -13.67 -7.64
C CYS A 45 -1.44 -13.39 -8.10
N TYR A 46 -1.60 -12.93 -9.33
CA TYR A 46 -2.91 -12.64 -9.91
C TYR A 46 -3.50 -13.90 -10.53
N CYS A 47 -4.73 -14.20 -10.13
CA CYS A 47 -5.40 -15.47 -10.45
C CYS A 47 -6.74 -15.22 -11.13
N THR A 48 -7.07 -16.07 -12.11
CA THR A 48 -8.37 -16.09 -12.82
C THR A 48 -9.40 -16.96 -12.12
N GLY A 49 -8.97 -17.79 -11.15
CA GLY A 49 -9.85 -18.75 -10.49
C GLY A 49 -9.34 -19.21 -9.13
N ALA A 50 -9.62 -20.46 -8.80
CA ALA A 50 -9.33 -21.02 -7.49
C ALA A 50 -7.83 -21.31 -7.31
N ILE A 51 -7.31 -20.98 -6.14
CA ILE A 51 -5.96 -21.38 -5.72
C ILE A 51 -6.03 -22.66 -4.86
N PRO A 52 -4.94 -23.44 -4.77
CA PRO A 52 -4.89 -24.60 -3.89
C PRO A 52 -5.26 -24.24 -2.44
N PRO A 53 -5.96 -25.11 -1.71
CA PRO A 53 -6.28 -24.87 -0.30
C PRO A 53 -5.05 -24.62 0.55
N SER A 54 -5.19 -23.80 1.61
CA SER A 54 -4.08 -23.39 2.47
C SER A 54 -3.28 -24.56 3.07
N HIS A 55 -3.97 -25.66 3.41
CA HIS A 55 -3.34 -26.85 3.98
C HIS A 55 -2.46 -27.61 2.99
N THR A 56 -2.74 -27.51 1.67
CA THR A 56 -1.94 -28.14 0.62
C THR A 56 -0.82 -27.24 0.10
N ARG A 57 -0.97 -25.92 0.21
CA ARG A 57 0.03 -24.99 -0.35
C ARG A 57 1.42 -25.15 0.24
N ARG A 58 1.50 -25.46 1.55
CA ARG A 58 2.78 -25.71 2.23
C ARG A 58 3.63 -26.76 1.51
N ASP A 59 3.00 -27.86 1.13
CA ASP A 59 3.70 -29.01 0.54
C ASP A 59 4.12 -28.74 -0.93
N LEU A 60 3.54 -27.69 -1.54
CA LEU A 60 3.87 -27.28 -2.91
C LEU A 60 5.15 -26.43 -2.98
N PHE A 61 5.66 -25.88 -1.85
CA PHE A 61 6.88 -25.08 -1.82
C PHE A 61 8.06 -25.87 -1.22
N PRO A 62 8.84 -26.57 -2.04
CA PRO A 62 9.95 -27.39 -1.54
C PRO A 62 11.02 -26.51 -0.89
N GLY A 63 11.39 -26.86 0.34
CA GLY A 63 12.39 -26.12 1.12
C GLY A 63 11.87 -24.86 1.82
N ALA A 64 10.56 -24.60 1.78
CA ALA A 64 9.96 -23.56 2.61
C ALA A 64 9.90 -24.01 4.08
N VAL A 65 10.33 -23.14 4.98
CA VAL A 65 10.25 -23.34 6.44
C VAL A 65 9.45 -22.21 7.08
N ALA A 66 8.95 -22.44 8.30
CA ALA A 66 8.10 -21.49 9.02
C ALA A 66 6.89 -21.02 8.17
N PHE A 67 6.25 -21.97 7.50
CA PHE A 67 5.15 -21.67 6.60
C PHE A 67 3.88 -21.36 7.38
N GLU A 68 3.37 -20.16 7.17
CA GLU A 68 2.11 -19.68 7.72
C GLU A 68 1.15 -19.37 6.58
N SER A 69 -0.06 -19.92 6.66
CA SER A 69 -1.15 -19.61 5.75
C SER A 69 -2.38 -19.25 6.57
N LEU A 70 -2.81 -18.01 6.47
CA LEU A 70 -4.01 -17.57 7.16
C LEU A 70 -5.24 -18.08 6.39
N HIS A 71 -6.10 -18.85 7.04
CA HIS A 71 -7.24 -19.53 6.42
C HIS A 71 -8.22 -18.54 5.73
N ALA A 72 -8.44 -17.38 6.34
CA ALA A 72 -9.32 -16.33 5.80
C ALA A 72 -8.62 -15.38 4.83
N SER A 73 -7.27 -15.37 4.78
CA SER A 73 -6.54 -14.50 3.88
C SER A 73 -5.91 -15.31 2.76
N ARG A 74 -6.03 -14.82 1.55
CA ARG A 74 -5.31 -15.36 0.40
C ARG A 74 -3.83 -14.95 0.48
N LYS A 75 -3.15 -15.29 1.62
CA LYS A 75 -1.78 -14.88 1.91
C LYS A 75 -0.99 -16.01 2.53
N ASP A 76 0.23 -16.18 2.06
CA ASP A 76 1.21 -17.09 2.64
C ASP A 76 2.46 -16.32 3.06
N ARG A 77 3.09 -16.77 4.15
CA ARG A 77 4.37 -16.26 4.65
C ARG A 77 5.27 -17.45 4.97
N PHE A 78 6.51 -17.37 4.57
CA PHE A 78 7.50 -18.43 4.84
C PHE A 78 8.93 -17.93 4.62
N LEU A 79 9.88 -18.72 5.06
CA LEU A 79 11.28 -18.54 4.74
C LEU A 79 11.67 -19.52 3.62
N MET A 80 12.32 -19.01 2.60
CA MET A 80 12.94 -19.79 1.54
C MET A 80 14.45 -19.48 1.53
N ARG A 81 15.29 -20.49 1.89
CA ARG A 81 16.75 -20.28 2.03
C ARG A 81 17.10 -19.11 2.95
N ASP A 82 16.42 -18.97 4.09
CA ASP A 82 16.52 -17.90 5.09
C ASP A 82 16.05 -16.51 4.60
N ILE A 83 15.41 -16.42 3.44
CA ILE A 83 14.84 -15.18 2.91
C ILE A 83 13.33 -15.20 3.19
N PRO A 84 12.79 -14.17 3.86
CA PRO A 84 11.36 -14.10 4.12
C PRO A 84 10.59 -13.70 2.86
N PHE A 85 9.56 -14.48 2.55
CA PHE A 85 8.62 -14.25 1.46
C PHE A 85 7.22 -14.02 2.01
N ARG A 86 6.48 -13.15 1.31
CA ARG A 86 5.04 -12.93 1.49
C ARG A 86 4.39 -13.02 0.12
N ILE A 87 3.46 -13.97 -0.03
CA ILE A 87 2.68 -14.12 -1.27
C ILE A 87 1.26 -13.67 -0.98
N GLU A 88 0.72 -12.80 -1.82
CA GLU A 88 -0.69 -12.42 -1.82
C GLU A 88 -1.33 -12.92 -3.11
N TYR A 89 -2.37 -13.75 -2.97
CA TYR A 89 -3.15 -14.25 -4.10
C TYR A 89 -4.33 -13.33 -4.37
N LYS A 90 -4.33 -12.70 -5.53
CA LYS A 90 -5.27 -11.66 -5.92
C LYS A 90 -6.15 -12.15 -7.05
N ASP A 91 -7.44 -11.82 -6.98
CA ASP A 91 -8.39 -12.13 -8.02
C ASP A 91 -8.33 -11.06 -9.11
N GLN A 92 -8.12 -11.48 -10.37
CA GLN A 92 -8.12 -10.56 -11.50
C GLN A 92 -9.48 -9.87 -11.67
N SER A 93 -10.58 -10.60 -11.50
CA SER A 93 -11.93 -10.05 -11.67
C SER A 93 -12.23 -8.87 -10.76
N TYR A 94 -11.59 -8.83 -9.56
CA TYR A 94 -11.69 -7.69 -8.67
C TYR A 94 -11.05 -6.43 -9.27
N PHE A 95 -9.87 -6.57 -9.88
CA PHE A 95 -9.20 -5.46 -10.54
C PHE A 95 -9.90 -5.03 -11.81
N ASP A 96 -10.39 -5.99 -12.60
CA ASP A 96 -11.17 -5.71 -13.80
C ASP A 96 -12.44 -4.91 -13.47
N SER A 97 -13.17 -5.32 -12.43
CA SER A 97 -14.32 -4.57 -11.95
C SER A 97 -13.95 -3.15 -11.53
N LEU A 98 -12.88 -2.99 -10.77
CA LEU A 98 -12.42 -1.69 -10.29
C LEU A 98 -12.01 -0.74 -11.42
N LEU A 99 -11.31 -1.28 -12.44
CA LEU A 99 -10.77 -0.49 -13.54
C LEU A 99 -11.81 -0.13 -14.60
N HIS A 100 -12.74 -1.07 -14.91
CA HIS A 100 -13.71 -0.86 -15.99
C HIS A 100 -14.97 -0.13 -15.55
N THR A 101 -15.43 -0.33 -14.32
CA THR A 101 -16.65 0.36 -13.85
C THR A 101 -16.39 1.76 -13.36
N GLY A 102 -15.14 2.09 -13.03
CA GLY A 102 -14.77 3.34 -12.36
C GLY A 102 -15.39 3.48 -10.96
N GLU A 103 -16.20 2.51 -10.55
CA GLU A 103 -16.83 2.45 -9.23
C GLU A 103 -16.01 1.52 -8.35
N ALA A 104 -15.25 2.11 -7.45
CA ALA A 104 -14.60 1.32 -6.41
C ALA A 104 -15.68 0.72 -5.50
N PRO A 105 -15.62 -0.58 -5.19
CA PRO A 105 -16.48 -1.16 -4.17
C PRO A 105 -16.42 -0.32 -2.90
N GLU A 106 -17.59 -0.09 -2.26
CA GLU A 106 -17.64 0.70 -1.03
C GLU A 106 -16.61 0.20 -0.01
N GLY A 107 -15.70 1.07 0.39
CA GLY A 107 -14.61 0.73 1.32
C GLY A 107 -13.33 0.15 0.68
N ALA A 108 -13.24 -0.03 -0.63
CA ALA A 108 -12.07 -0.61 -1.31
C ALA A 108 -10.74 0.08 -0.93
N PHE A 109 -10.78 1.39 -0.72
CA PHE A 109 -9.61 2.21 -0.39
C PHE A 109 -9.58 2.68 1.08
N ARG A 110 -10.56 2.22 1.90
CA ARG A 110 -10.71 2.71 3.27
C ARG A 110 -9.46 2.44 4.13
N ASP A 111 -8.95 1.22 4.12
CA ASP A 111 -7.94 0.81 5.09
C ASP A 111 -6.52 0.85 4.52
N THR A 112 -6.37 0.59 3.24
CA THR A 112 -5.07 0.45 2.57
C THR A 112 -4.73 1.60 1.63
N GLY A 113 -5.63 2.58 1.45
CA GLY A 113 -5.47 3.61 0.42
C GLY A 113 -5.35 2.97 -0.96
N THR A 114 -4.63 3.60 -1.85
CA THR A 114 -4.44 3.12 -3.23
C THR A 114 -3.23 2.17 -3.40
N TYR A 115 -2.68 1.65 -2.30
CA TYR A 115 -1.46 0.82 -2.33
C TYR A 115 -1.58 -0.42 -3.22
N MET A 116 -2.76 -1.04 -3.32
CA MET A 116 -2.94 -2.19 -4.21
C MET A 116 -2.78 -1.82 -5.70
N LEU A 117 -3.19 -0.60 -6.10
CA LEU A 117 -2.99 -0.07 -7.46
C LEU A 117 -1.53 0.31 -7.71
N TYR A 118 -0.86 0.86 -6.69
CA TYR A 118 0.59 1.08 -6.73
C TYR A 118 1.34 -0.22 -7.03
N ARG A 119 0.97 -1.31 -6.35
CA ARG A 119 1.58 -2.63 -6.55
C ARG A 119 1.35 -3.16 -7.96
N LEU A 120 0.13 -3.05 -8.48
CA LEU A 120 -0.21 -3.47 -9.83
C LEU A 120 0.63 -2.71 -10.88
N ARG A 121 0.77 -1.39 -10.69
CA ARG A 121 1.49 -0.51 -11.62
C ARG A 121 3.00 -0.72 -11.61
N HIS A 122 3.61 -0.78 -10.41
CA HIS A 122 5.06 -0.69 -10.24
C HIS A 122 5.76 -2.03 -10.02
N GLY A 123 5.04 -3.10 -9.75
CA GLY A 123 5.64 -4.39 -9.51
C GLY A 123 6.35 -4.97 -10.75
N ARG A 124 7.47 -5.63 -10.55
CA ARG A 124 8.23 -6.28 -11.63
C ARG A 124 7.56 -7.62 -12.01
N VAL A 125 7.08 -7.75 -13.23
CA VAL A 125 6.52 -9.00 -13.74
C VAL A 125 7.64 -10.03 -13.89
N VAL A 126 7.46 -11.20 -13.27
CA VAL A 126 8.40 -12.34 -13.37
C VAL A 126 7.78 -13.53 -14.11
N PHE A 127 6.46 -13.56 -14.23
CA PHE A 127 5.72 -14.52 -15.03
C PHE A 127 4.42 -13.92 -15.51
N LYS A 128 4.02 -14.17 -16.75
CA LYS A 128 2.69 -13.88 -17.28
C LYS A 128 2.25 -14.99 -18.24
N ARG A 129 0.98 -15.34 -18.21
CA ARG A 129 0.35 -16.31 -19.11
C ARG A 129 -0.45 -15.61 -20.21
N SER A 130 -1.04 -14.48 -19.90
CA SER A 130 -1.75 -13.60 -20.83
C SER A 130 -1.16 -12.17 -20.81
N ASP A 131 -1.74 -11.28 -21.58
CA ASP A 131 -1.37 -9.85 -21.59
C ASP A 131 -2.20 -9.01 -20.59
N TRP A 132 -2.98 -9.66 -19.72
CA TRP A 132 -3.86 -9.00 -18.74
C TRP A 132 -3.15 -7.92 -17.92
N ILE A 133 -1.95 -8.18 -17.43
CA ILE A 133 -1.22 -7.22 -16.61
C ILE A 133 -0.85 -5.95 -17.39
N ASP A 134 -0.56 -6.09 -18.67
CA ASP A 134 -0.19 -4.95 -19.52
C ASP A 134 -1.44 -4.13 -19.88
N GLU A 135 -2.59 -4.80 -20.07
CA GLU A 135 -3.90 -4.17 -20.28
C GLU A 135 -4.34 -3.44 -19.02
N ALA A 136 -4.33 -4.10 -17.85
CA ALA A 136 -4.68 -3.50 -16.57
C ALA A 136 -3.82 -2.26 -16.24
N ARG A 137 -2.53 -2.26 -16.62
CA ARG A 137 -1.66 -1.09 -16.45
C ARG A 137 -2.02 0.05 -17.39
N LYS A 138 -2.43 -0.23 -18.62
CA LYS A 138 -2.95 0.79 -19.55
C LYS A 138 -4.24 1.42 -19.01
N ASP A 139 -5.13 0.59 -18.46
CA ASP A 139 -6.37 1.07 -17.86
C ASP A 139 -6.10 1.94 -16.62
N LEU A 140 -5.11 1.59 -15.79
CA LEU A 140 -4.66 2.45 -14.69
C LEU A 140 -4.15 3.81 -15.18
N ASP A 141 -3.45 3.85 -16.30
CA ASP A 141 -2.93 5.09 -16.88
C ASP A 141 -4.04 5.91 -17.57
N ALA A 142 -5.15 5.28 -17.93
CA ALA A 142 -6.32 5.89 -18.56
C ALA A 142 -7.42 6.31 -17.58
N LEU A 143 -7.23 6.12 -16.27
CA LEU A 143 -8.21 6.53 -15.26
C LEU A 143 -8.60 7.99 -15.41
N ASN A 144 -9.91 8.23 -15.48
CA ASN A 144 -10.48 9.55 -15.74
C ASN A 144 -10.45 10.46 -14.50
N GLN A 145 -10.77 11.74 -14.72
CA GLN A 145 -10.79 12.74 -13.65
C GLN A 145 -11.84 12.42 -12.56
N ASP A 146 -12.95 11.77 -12.91
CA ASP A 146 -14.00 11.43 -11.95
C ASP A 146 -13.53 10.41 -10.92
N PHE A 147 -12.71 9.45 -11.33
CA PHE A 147 -12.05 8.52 -10.41
C PHE A 147 -11.18 9.26 -9.38
N TRP A 148 -10.34 10.19 -9.84
CA TRP A 148 -9.48 10.96 -8.96
C TRP A 148 -10.26 11.91 -8.05
N ASN A 149 -11.34 12.51 -8.55
CA ASN A 149 -12.23 13.36 -7.76
C ASN A 149 -12.97 12.57 -6.68
N MET A 150 -13.46 11.37 -6.99
CA MET A 150 -14.08 10.47 -6.02
C MET A 150 -13.11 10.13 -4.88
N LEU A 151 -11.88 9.71 -5.20
CA LEU A 151 -10.85 9.41 -4.20
C LEU A 151 -10.48 10.64 -3.38
N ARG A 152 -10.33 11.79 -4.03
CA ARG A 152 -10.04 13.07 -3.36
C ARG A 152 -11.12 13.38 -2.32
N THR A 153 -12.37 13.33 -2.69
CA THR A 153 -13.50 13.59 -1.80
C THR A 153 -13.50 12.64 -0.60
N ALA A 154 -13.32 11.34 -0.85
CA ALA A 154 -13.30 10.32 0.21
C ALA A 154 -12.13 10.52 1.18
N PHE A 155 -10.93 10.79 0.67
CA PHE A 155 -9.76 10.98 1.52
C PHE A 155 -9.76 12.33 2.24
N GLN A 156 -10.29 13.40 1.64
CA GLN A 156 -10.46 14.69 2.32
C GLN A 156 -11.42 14.56 3.50
N ALA A 157 -12.59 13.96 3.29
CA ALA A 157 -13.56 13.74 4.38
C ALA A 157 -12.95 12.93 5.53
N ARG A 158 -12.14 11.93 5.20
CA ARG A 158 -11.43 11.12 6.22
C ARG A 158 -10.32 11.91 6.92
N MET A 159 -9.59 12.74 6.21
CA MET A 159 -8.57 13.63 6.80
C MET A 159 -9.20 14.60 7.80
N GLU A 160 -10.33 15.20 7.44
CA GLU A 160 -11.09 16.11 8.31
C GLU A 160 -11.65 15.38 9.54
N HIS A 161 -12.13 14.15 9.38
CA HIS A 161 -12.56 13.33 10.51
C HIS A 161 -11.42 13.10 11.51
N PHE A 162 -10.25 12.64 11.05
CA PHE A 162 -9.09 12.45 11.92
C PHE A 162 -8.56 13.75 12.53
N LEU A 163 -8.72 14.89 11.84
CA LEU A 163 -8.40 16.20 12.39
C LEU A 163 -9.32 16.54 13.57
N GLY A 164 -10.63 16.31 13.42
CA GLY A 164 -11.60 16.46 14.50
C GLY A 164 -11.29 15.57 15.70
N ASP A 165 -10.98 14.29 15.44
CA ASP A 165 -10.57 13.34 16.47
C ASP A 165 -9.29 13.75 17.18
N LEU A 166 -8.31 14.30 16.45
CA LEU A 166 -7.07 14.81 17.03
C LEU A 166 -7.35 15.97 18.01
N HIS A 167 -8.20 16.90 17.64
CA HIS A 167 -8.59 17.99 18.53
C HIS A 167 -9.36 17.50 19.76
N ALA A 168 -10.25 16.53 19.59
CA ALA A 168 -10.98 15.92 20.70
C ALA A 168 -10.04 15.20 21.68
N ALA A 169 -9.04 14.48 21.15
CA ALA A 169 -8.03 13.80 21.94
C ALA A 169 -7.16 14.78 22.73
N ILE A 170 -6.76 15.91 22.12
CA ILE A 170 -6.01 16.98 22.77
C ILE A 170 -6.85 17.59 23.91
N ALA A 171 -8.11 17.91 23.66
CA ALA A 171 -9.00 18.52 24.66
C ALA A 171 -9.28 17.60 25.87
N ARG A 172 -9.24 16.27 25.66
CA ARG A 172 -9.47 15.26 26.70
C ARG A 172 -8.19 14.76 27.35
N GLU A 173 -7.02 15.21 26.89
CA GLU A 173 -5.72 14.71 27.31
C GLU A 173 -5.56 13.18 27.14
N ASP A 174 -6.30 12.59 26.17
CA ASP A 174 -6.27 11.16 25.88
C ASP A 174 -5.08 10.82 24.97
N GLN A 175 -4.03 10.27 25.57
CA GLN A 175 -2.78 9.98 24.88
C GLN A 175 -2.92 8.90 23.79
N LEU A 176 -3.71 7.83 24.05
CA LEU A 176 -3.89 6.76 23.07
C LEU A 176 -4.69 7.25 21.88
N PHE A 177 -5.79 7.94 22.14
CA PHE A 177 -6.62 8.52 21.09
C PHE A 177 -5.84 9.57 20.27
N TYR A 178 -4.98 10.36 20.93
CA TYR A 178 -4.08 11.30 20.27
C TYR A 178 -3.11 10.61 19.30
N LEU A 179 -2.49 9.49 19.68
CA LEU A 179 -1.58 8.74 18.80
C LEU A 179 -2.31 8.16 17.59
N ILE A 180 -3.48 7.55 17.81
CA ILE A 180 -4.32 6.99 16.76
C ILE A 180 -4.75 8.08 15.78
N SER A 181 -5.29 9.18 16.29
CA SER A 181 -5.81 10.29 15.47
C SER A 181 -4.69 11.01 14.72
N SER A 182 -3.54 11.24 15.35
CA SER A 182 -2.37 11.83 14.72
C SER A 182 -1.85 10.99 13.55
N SER A 183 -1.75 9.68 13.75
CA SER A 183 -1.32 8.73 12.71
C SER A 183 -2.33 8.67 11.56
N GLY A 184 -3.63 8.60 11.89
CA GLY A 184 -4.72 8.62 10.91
C GLY A 184 -4.72 9.90 10.08
N PHE A 185 -4.60 11.05 10.74
CA PHE A 185 -4.55 12.36 10.08
C PHE A 185 -3.41 12.46 9.08
N ILE A 186 -2.16 12.24 9.53
CA ILE A 186 -1.01 12.45 8.65
C ILE A 186 -0.97 11.47 7.49
N ARG A 187 -1.37 10.22 7.73
CA ARG A 187 -1.49 9.22 6.66
C ARG A 187 -2.50 9.67 5.60
N THR A 188 -3.70 10.11 6.04
CA THR A 188 -4.76 10.50 5.10
C THR A 188 -4.42 11.81 4.38
N ALA A 189 -3.72 12.73 5.05
CA ALA A 189 -3.17 13.93 4.40
C ALA A 189 -2.22 13.57 3.24
N CYS A 190 -1.34 12.59 3.43
CA CYS A 190 -0.53 12.06 2.34
C CYS A 190 -1.40 11.45 1.23
N SER A 191 -2.43 10.65 1.58
CA SER A 191 -3.35 10.06 0.59
C SER A 191 -3.98 11.12 -0.31
N VAL A 192 -4.47 12.22 0.27
CA VAL A 192 -5.03 13.35 -0.51
C VAL A 192 -4.01 13.92 -1.48
N LEU A 193 -2.76 14.12 -1.03
CA LEU A 193 -1.69 14.66 -1.88
C LEU A 193 -1.32 13.73 -3.03
N PHE A 194 -1.26 12.41 -2.78
CA PHE A 194 -1.05 11.44 -3.85
C PHE A 194 -2.15 11.52 -4.91
N VAL A 195 -3.41 11.59 -4.50
CA VAL A 195 -4.55 11.72 -5.41
C VAL A 195 -4.51 13.02 -6.21
N ILE A 196 -4.21 14.16 -5.59
CA ILE A 196 -4.04 15.45 -6.28
C ILE A 196 -2.94 15.38 -7.36
N ASN A 197 -1.92 14.57 -7.12
CA ASN A 197 -0.84 14.36 -8.08
C ASN A 197 -1.10 13.22 -9.07
N HIS A 198 -2.30 12.62 -9.08
CA HIS A 198 -2.65 11.45 -9.89
C HIS A 198 -1.64 10.30 -9.73
N ARG A 199 -1.20 10.07 -8.50
CA ARG A 199 -0.30 8.98 -8.13
C ARG A 199 -0.96 8.05 -7.12
N PHE A 200 -0.60 6.77 -7.19
CA PHE A 200 -1.01 5.79 -6.18
C PHE A 200 -0.02 5.80 -5.01
N GLU A 201 -0.55 5.57 -3.82
CA GLU A 201 0.25 5.55 -2.59
C GLU A 201 1.19 4.34 -2.56
N PRO A 202 2.46 4.54 -2.21
CA PRO A 202 3.40 3.45 -1.98
C PRO A 202 3.11 2.75 -0.64
N SER A 203 3.97 1.80 -0.29
CA SER A 203 3.94 1.20 1.05
C SER A 203 4.15 2.26 2.15
N GLY A 204 3.62 2.00 3.34
CA GLY A 204 3.83 2.90 4.49
C GLY A 204 5.30 3.18 4.81
N ARG A 205 6.23 2.30 4.40
CA ARG A 205 7.68 2.49 4.57
C ARG A 205 8.23 3.59 3.67
N LEU A 206 7.68 3.76 2.49
CA LEU A 206 8.11 4.74 1.48
C LEU A 206 7.24 6.01 1.49
N LEU A 207 6.11 5.98 2.20
CA LEU A 207 5.09 7.03 2.15
C LEU A 207 5.68 8.42 2.42
N ALA A 208 6.45 8.58 3.49
CA ALA A 208 7.02 9.88 3.86
C ALA A 208 8.07 10.37 2.84
N ALA A 209 8.90 9.46 2.30
CA ALA A 209 9.90 9.80 1.30
C ALA A 209 9.23 10.22 -0.02
N GLU A 210 8.31 9.40 -0.54
CA GLU A 210 7.65 9.70 -1.80
C GLU A 210 6.67 10.89 -1.72
N THR A 211 6.09 11.17 -0.54
CA THR A 211 5.29 12.40 -0.35
C THR A 211 6.13 13.65 -0.58
N ARG A 212 7.40 13.66 -0.18
CA ARG A 212 8.30 14.81 -0.37
C ARG A 212 8.64 15.07 -1.84
N GLU A 213 8.56 14.03 -2.67
CA GLU A 213 8.87 14.06 -4.10
C GLU A 213 7.62 14.33 -4.98
N LEU A 214 6.48 14.61 -4.37
CA LEU A 214 5.27 14.98 -5.12
C LEU A 214 5.45 16.34 -5.79
N ARG A 215 4.97 16.44 -7.03
CA ARG A 215 5.13 17.64 -7.85
C ARG A 215 4.28 18.81 -7.34
N THR A 216 3.06 18.51 -6.93
CA THR A 216 2.09 19.49 -6.42
C THR A 216 1.99 19.33 -4.91
N LEU A 217 2.59 20.26 -4.20
CA LEU A 217 2.55 20.37 -2.73
C LEU A 217 2.13 21.79 -2.35
N PRO A 218 1.40 21.98 -1.24
CA PRO A 218 1.09 23.32 -0.75
C PRO A 218 2.35 24.09 -0.34
N ASP A 219 2.29 25.41 -0.41
CA ASP A 219 3.35 26.27 0.11
C ASP A 219 3.69 25.93 1.57
N SER A 220 4.96 25.87 1.88
CA SER A 220 5.48 25.53 3.20
C SER A 220 5.07 24.14 3.74
N PHE A 221 4.56 23.24 2.87
CA PHE A 221 4.12 21.92 3.28
C PHE A 221 5.23 21.13 3.97
N LEU A 222 6.41 21.04 3.37
CA LEU A 222 7.53 20.23 3.91
C LEU A 222 7.93 20.64 5.33
N GLY A 223 8.01 21.95 5.60
CA GLY A 223 8.32 22.45 6.95
C GLY A 223 7.26 22.09 7.98
N ARG A 224 5.97 22.19 7.62
CA ARG A 224 4.86 21.80 8.49
C ARG A 224 4.78 20.29 8.68
N PHE A 225 4.99 19.52 7.61
CA PHE A 225 5.04 18.05 7.64
C PHE A 225 6.12 17.55 8.57
N ASP A 226 7.34 18.09 8.44
CA ASP A 226 8.45 17.77 9.34
C ASP A 226 8.16 18.15 10.78
N SER A 227 7.59 19.34 11.01
CA SER A 227 7.21 19.78 12.36
C SER A 227 6.17 18.85 12.99
N PHE A 228 5.21 18.36 12.20
CA PHE A 228 4.21 17.40 12.67
C PHE A 228 4.81 16.04 13.01
N LEU A 229 5.74 15.54 12.17
CA LEU A 229 6.36 14.22 12.35
C LEU A 229 7.38 14.18 13.49
N ARG A 230 8.02 15.32 13.82
CA ARG A 230 9.05 15.34 14.86
C ARG A 230 8.49 14.95 16.21
N THR A 231 9.21 14.04 16.88
CA THR A 231 9.04 13.71 18.29
C THR A 231 9.83 14.74 19.12
N ASN A 232 9.26 15.92 19.28
CA ASN A 232 9.89 16.97 20.10
C ASN A 232 9.14 17.08 21.43
N PRO A 233 9.76 16.74 22.58
CA PRO A 233 9.12 16.85 23.90
C PRO A 233 8.67 18.27 24.25
N SER A 234 9.32 19.29 23.66
CA SER A 234 8.94 20.68 23.88
C SER A 234 7.75 21.16 23.06
N LEU A 235 7.32 20.39 22.05
CA LEU A 235 6.15 20.72 21.23
C LEU A 235 4.89 20.14 21.89
N LYS A 236 4.09 21.02 22.50
CA LYS A 236 2.83 20.61 23.15
C LYS A 236 1.85 20.01 22.16
N PRO A 237 0.97 19.07 22.60
CA PRO A 237 -0.08 18.51 21.74
C PRO A 237 -0.95 19.58 21.05
N SER A 238 -1.30 20.67 21.74
CA SER A 238 -2.06 21.80 21.17
C SER A 238 -1.34 22.44 19.98
N GLN A 239 -0.04 22.64 20.06
CA GLN A 239 0.76 23.21 18.97
C GLN A 239 0.82 22.26 17.76
N LYS A 240 0.88 20.94 17.99
CA LYS A 240 0.74 19.97 16.91
C LYS A 240 -0.64 19.99 16.27
N GLY A 241 -1.70 20.22 17.06
CA GLY A 241 -3.05 20.42 16.55
C GLY A 241 -3.14 21.65 15.61
N GLU A 242 -2.47 22.74 15.97
CA GLU A 242 -2.38 23.93 15.10
C GLU A 242 -1.64 23.65 13.78
N VAL A 243 -0.52 22.92 13.84
CA VAL A 243 0.21 22.48 12.63
C VAL A 243 -0.67 21.58 11.76
N ALA A 244 -1.45 20.67 12.35
CA ALA A 244 -2.39 19.84 11.63
C ALA A 244 -3.48 20.67 10.92
N ASN A 245 -4.02 21.68 11.57
CA ASN A 245 -4.98 22.62 10.95
C ASN A 245 -4.38 23.34 9.74
N LEU A 246 -3.13 23.82 9.86
CA LEU A 246 -2.45 24.50 8.76
C LEU A 246 -2.17 23.55 7.59
N LEU A 247 -1.79 22.30 7.86
CA LEU A 247 -1.63 21.26 6.85
C LEU A 247 -2.95 21.01 6.13
N ALA A 248 -4.02 20.70 6.87
CA ALA A 248 -5.31 20.38 6.28
C ALA A 248 -5.83 21.51 5.39
N ARG A 249 -5.84 22.75 5.89
CA ARG A 249 -6.31 23.92 5.13
C ARG A 249 -5.51 24.14 3.84
N SER A 250 -4.19 23.97 3.90
CA SER A 250 -3.35 24.18 2.72
C SER A 250 -3.51 23.06 1.67
N ILE A 251 -3.80 21.83 2.10
CA ILE A 251 -4.06 20.69 1.20
C ILE A 251 -5.43 20.83 0.53
N VAL A 252 -6.47 21.23 1.28
CA VAL A 252 -7.82 21.43 0.73
C VAL A 252 -7.86 22.55 -0.29
N ALA A 253 -7.00 23.56 -0.16
CA ALA A 253 -6.91 24.70 -1.07
C ALA A 253 -6.21 24.39 -2.41
N LEU A 254 -5.57 23.22 -2.58
CA LEU A 254 -5.05 22.75 -3.87
C LEU A 254 -6.16 22.24 -4.79
#